data_d3df4480801b6f45fd2442feeba01c6d
#
_entry.id   d3df4480801b6f45fd2442feeba01c6d
#
_cell.length_a   1.000
_cell.length_b   1.000
_cell.length_c   1.000
_cell.angle_alpha   90.00
_cell.angle_beta   90.00
_cell.angle_gamma   90.00
#
_symmetry.space_group_name_H-M   'P 1'
#
loop_
_entity.id
_entity.type
_entity.pdbx_description
1 polymer ?
#
loop_
_entity_poly.entity_id
_entity_poly.type
_entity_poly.pdbx_seq_one_letter_code
_entity_poly.pdbx_strand_id
1 'polypeptide(L)'
;MKTELIEAGIISEVSGDKARVAVGSMVTDFLPVFQSFSNSFAVSFSPIRAGEQVLVLPIRGDLNSGVVLRGLYQSAHKEEPTDKKARVSFEDGVSMSYDTAGSTLEIKSPKSINITCENANLKAKNVNVTAQNTTVKSPQISLLGNTLIQGSINTAGSDGGSGSFEINGDVRITGSITTGGDANFGGNVSDGRGDLTNHTNNGLARD
;
A
#
# COMPACT_ATOMS: atom_id res chain seq x y z
N MET A 1 -6.29 34.01 -45.70
CA MET A 1 -5.47 33.17 -44.80
C MET A 1 -6.43 32.60 -43.79
N LYS A 2 -6.67 31.28 -43.81
CA LYS A 2 -7.57 30.63 -42.87
C LYS A 2 -6.81 30.58 -41.53
N THR A 3 -7.20 31.36 -40.57
CA THR A 3 -6.62 31.36 -39.22
C THR A 3 -7.09 30.06 -38.56
N GLU A 4 -6.27 29.06 -38.54
CA GLU A 4 -6.56 27.83 -37.81
C GLU A 4 -6.44 28.14 -36.32
N LEU A 5 -7.49 27.86 -35.56
CA LEU A 5 -7.58 28.24 -34.16
C LEU A 5 -6.94 27.26 -33.23
N ILE A 6 -6.75 26.00 -33.66
CA ILE A 6 -6.18 24.90 -32.88
C ILE A 6 -5.44 23.98 -33.85
N GLU A 7 -4.21 23.60 -33.50
CA GLU A 7 -3.37 22.73 -34.30
C GLU A 7 -2.99 21.46 -33.56
N ALA A 8 -2.99 20.33 -34.25
CA ALA A 8 -2.42 19.09 -33.73
C ALA A 8 -0.93 19.02 -34.10
N GLY A 9 -0.13 18.53 -33.17
CA GLY A 9 1.30 18.39 -33.39
C GLY A 9 1.93 17.31 -32.50
N ILE A 10 3.23 17.18 -32.65
CA ILE A 10 4.04 16.24 -31.87
C ILE A 10 5.09 17.03 -31.06
N ILE A 11 5.26 16.71 -29.81
CA ILE A 11 6.33 17.31 -28.99
C ILE A 11 7.67 16.93 -29.59
N SER A 12 8.46 17.91 -29.95
CA SER A 12 9.79 17.74 -30.54
C SER A 12 10.92 17.93 -29.52
N GLU A 13 10.73 18.83 -28.55
CA GLU A 13 11.72 19.16 -27.53
C GLU A 13 11.03 19.54 -26.23
N VAL A 14 11.66 19.25 -25.08
CA VAL A 14 11.12 19.52 -23.75
C VAL A 14 12.15 20.31 -22.93
N SER A 15 11.70 21.32 -22.21
CA SER A 15 12.50 22.11 -21.27
C SER A 15 11.69 22.43 -20.03
N GLY A 16 11.88 21.65 -18.95
CA GLY A 16 11.14 21.80 -17.70
C GLY A 16 9.63 21.56 -17.88
N ASP A 17 8.82 22.58 -17.65
CA ASP A 17 7.37 22.60 -17.77
C ASP A 17 6.88 23.04 -19.16
N LYS A 18 7.81 23.27 -20.13
CA LYS A 18 7.52 23.73 -21.46
C LYS A 18 7.96 22.72 -22.52
N ALA A 19 7.33 22.81 -23.69
CA ALA A 19 7.67 22.00 -24.83
C ALA A 19 7.60 22.80 -26.15
N ARG A 20 8.42 22.39 -27.12
CA ARG A 20 8.25 22.77 -28.53
C ARG A 20 7.42 21.72 -29.22
N VAL A 21 6.57 22.15 -30.11
CA VAL A 21 5.68 21.27 -30.86
C VAL A 21 5.93 21.43 -32.37
N ALA A 22 6.15 20.31 -33.03
CA ALA A 22 6.18 20.25 -34.49
C ALA A 22 4.75 20.18 -35.02
N VAL A 23 4.35 21.20 -35.79
CA VAL A 23 3.06 21.35 -36.42
C VAL A 23 3.28 21.47 -37.93
N GLY A 24 3.00 20.42 -38.70
CA GLY A 24 3.33 20.39 -40.11
C GLY A 24 4.84 20.57 -40.36
N SER A 25 5.22 21.63 -41.08
CA SER A 25 6.62 21.98 -41.34
C SER A 25 7.23 22.99 -40.35
N MET A 26 6.46 23.42 -39.36
CA MET A 26 6.87 24.42 -38.38
C MET A 26 7.13 23.77 -37.01
N VAL A 27 8.03 24.38 -36.23
CA VAL A 27 8.25 24.06 -34.82
C VAL A 27 7.98 25.32 -34.00
N THR A 28 7.17 25.23 -32.97
CA THR A 28 6.83 26.36 -32.09
C THR A 28 8.03 26.76 -31.23
N ASP A 29 7.94 27.92 -30.59
CA ASP A 29 8.75 28.24 -29.43
C ASP A 29 8.39 27.30 -28.24
N PHE A 30 9.11 27.44 -27.10
CA PHE A 30 8.80 26.72 -25.87
C PHE A 30 7.50 27.24 -25.26
N LEU A 31 6.46 26.47 -25.37
CA LEU A 31 5.12 26.77 -24.86
C LEU A 31 4.87 26.08 -23.52
N PRO A 32 4.13 26.70 -22.60
CA PRO A 32 3.70 26.07 -21.37
C PRO A 32 2.79 24.87 -21.67
N VAL A 33 3.02 23.78 -20.91
CA VAL A 33 2.28 22.53 -21.09
C VAL A 33 1.24 22.37 -19.98
N PHE A 34 0.01 22.12 -20.35
CA PHE A 34 -1.09 21.89 -19.42
C PHE A 34 -0.81 20.67 -18.52
N GLN A 35 -1.05 20.85 -17.23
CA GLN A 35 -1.06 19.80 -16.21
C GLN A 35 -2.45 19.71 -15.57
N SER A 36 -2.86 18.52 -15.11
CA SER A 36 -4.20 18.28 -14.56
C SER A 36 -4.50 19.17 -13.35
N PHE A 37 -3.50 19.45 -12.52
CA PHE A 37 -3.59 20.37 -11.39
C PHE A 37 -2.37 21.30 -11.40
N SER A 38 -2.61 22.60 -11.44
CA SER A 38 -1.57 23.63 -11.31
C SER A 38 -2.21 24.89 -10.75
N ASN A 39 -2.53 24.87 -9.46
CA ASN A 39 -3.18 25.97 -8.77
C ASN A 39 -2.72 26.04 -7.30
N SER A 40 -3.24 26.99 -6.52
CA SER A 40 -2.86 27.20 -5.12
C SER A 40 -3.27 26.05 -4.18
N PHE A 41 -4.19 25.19 -4.59
CA PHE A 41 -4.67 24.07 -3.79
C PHE A 41 -3.90 22.78 -4.06
N ALA A 42 -3.57 22.49 -5.33
CA ALA A 42 -2.89 21.27 -5.71
C ALA A 42 -1.98 21.51 -6.93
N VAL A 43 -0.85 20.83 -6.94
CA VAL A 43 0.08 20.79 -8.06
C VAL A 43 0.32 19.35 -8.45
N SER A 44 0.14 19.03 -9.73
CA SER A 44 0.53 17.75 -10.32
C SER A 44 1.59 17.96 -11.38
N PHE A 45 2.45 16.99 -11.56
CA PHE A 45 3.39 16.95 -12.65
C PHE A 45 3.43 15.54 -13.25
N SER A 46 3.10 15.44 -14.53
CA SER A 46 3.30 14.25 -15.33
C SER A 46 4.44 14.52 -16.30
N PRO A 47 5.51 13.67 -16.35
CA PRO A 47 6.64 13.89 -17.22
C PRO A 47 6.21 14.17 -18.66
N ILE A 48 6.78 15.21 -19.25
CA ILE A 48 6.55 15.59 -20.64
C ILE A 48 7.63 14.90 -21.47
N ARG A 49 7.23 14.25 -22.58
CA ARG A 49 8.17 13.52 -23.42
C ARG A 49 8.05 13.90 -24.89
N ALA A 50 9.19 13.95 -25.59
CA ALA A 50 9.18 14.07 -27.04
C ALA A 50 8.47 12.87 -27.67
N GLY A 51 7.76 13.09 -28.77
CA GLY A 51 6.95 12.09 -29.45
C GLY A 51 5.48 12.04 -29.00
N GLU A 52 5.08 12.74 -27.96
CA GLU A 52 3.67 12.82 -27.55
C GLU A 52 2.85 13.64 -28.56
N GLN A 53 1.68 13.14 -28.91
CA GLN A 53 0.69 13.86 -29.71
C GLN A 53 -0.07 14.83 -28.83
N VAL A 54 -0.19 16.07 -29.27
CA VAL A 54 -0.76 17.17 -28.50
C VAL A 54 -1.58 18.10 -29.39
N LEU A 55 -2.38 18.97 -28.73
CA LEU A 55 -2.96 20.13 -29.37
C LEU A 55 -2.23 21.40 -28.93
N VAL A 56 -2.01 22.31 -29.85
CA VAL A 56 -1.53 23.68 -29.58
C VAL A 56 -2.74 24.61 -29.66
N LEU A 57 -3.00 25.30 -28.57
CA LEU A 57 -4.03 26.35 -28.50
C LEU A 57 -3.32 27.69 -28.62
N PRO A 58 -3.36 28.35 -29.81
CA PRO A 58 -2.68 29.61 -30.01
C PRO A 58 -3.39 30.76 -29.25
N ILE A 59 -2.62 31.61 -28.64
CA ILE A 59 -3.18 32.85 -28.06
C ILE A 59 -3.15 33.93 -29.11
N ARG A 60 -4.32 34.54 -29.39
CA ARG A 60 -4.51 35.57 -30.42
C ARG A 60 -4.07 35.13 -31.82
N GLY A 61 -4.15 33.83 -32.12
CA GLY A 61 -3.79 33.30 -33.42
C GLY A 61 -2.27 33.09 -33.63
N ASP A 62 -1.44 33.27 -32.59
CA ASP A 62 0.01 33.05 -32.64
C ASP A 62 0.37 31.72 -32.01
N LEU A 63 0.85 30.79 -32.81
CA LEU A 63 1.30 29.47 -32.36
C LEU A 63 2.52 29.53 -31.42
N ASN A 64 3.33 30.58 -31.51
CA ASN A 64 4.49 30.77 -30.61
C ASN A 64 4.12 31.38 -29.25
N SER A 65 2.86 31.80 -29.08
CA SER A 65 2.30 32.33 -27.84
C SER A 65 1.18 31.45 -27.28
N GLY A 66 1.16 30.17 -27.62
CA GLY A 66 0.11 29.24 -27.29
C GLY A 66 0.31 28.47 -25.97
N VAL A 67 -0.59 27.51 -25.74
CA VAL A 67 -0.54 26.51 -24.68
C VAL A 67 -0.64 25.12 -25.28
N VAL A 68 0.14 24.19 -24.79
CA VAL A 68 0.13 22.77 -25.22
C VAL A 68 -0.84 21.98 -24.34
N LEU A 69 -1.84 21.36 -24.96
CA LEU A 69 -2.78 20.46 -24.32
C LEU A 69 -2.43 19.02 -24.62
N ARG A 70 -2.18 18.22 -23.57
CA ARG A 70 -1.80 16.79 -23.62
C ARG A 70 -3.01 15.88 -23.40
N GLY A 71 -2.75 14.56 -23.44
CA GLY A 71 -3.74 13.54 -23.08
C GLY A 71 -4.55 13.02 -24.27
N LEU A 72 -4.07 13.21 -25.48
CA LEU A 72 -4.67 12.59 -26.66
C LEU A 72 -4.24 11.11 -26.75
N TYR A 73 -5.20 10.22 -26.99
CA TYR A 73 -4.89 8.84 -27.32
C TYR A 73 -4.13 8.73 -28.62
N GLN A 74 -3.07 7.95 -28.62
CA GLN A 74 -2.32 7.61 -29.83
C GLN A 74 -1.96 6.11 -29.81
N SER A 75 -1.64 5.56 -30.98
CA SER A 75 -1.42 4.11 -31.13
C SER A 75 -0.33 3.54 -30.21
N ALA A 76 0.71 4.35 -29.90
CA ALA A 76 1.80 3.97 -29.02
C ALA A 76 1.47 4.03 -27.52
N HIS A 77 0.45 4.79 -27.13
CA HIS A 77 0.11 5.09 -25.72
C HIS A 77 -1.40 5.05 -25.50
N LYS A 78 -2.02 3.92 -25.77
CA LYS A 78 -3.46 3.74 -25.53
C LYS A 78 -3.72 2.68 -24.49
N GLU A 79 -4.70 2.91 -23.64
CA GLU A 79 -5.36 1.87 -22.84
C GLU A 79 -6.53 1.29 -23.68
N GLU A 80 -6.88 0.04 -23.41
CA GLU A 80 -8.10 -0.52 -23.98
C GLU A 80 -9.31 0.09 -23.28
N PRO A 81 -10.15 0.85 -23.99
CA PRO A 81 -11.31 1.49 -23.35
C PRO A 81 -12.31 0.44 -22.94
N THR A 82 -12.84 0.59 -21.72
CA THR A 82 -13.99 -0.15 -21.21
C THR A 82 -15.02 0.82 -20.67
N ASP A 83 -16.28 0.45 -20.68
CA ASP A 83 -17.39 1.25 -20.19
C ASP A 83 -17.56 1.20 -18.65
N LYS A 84 -16.83 0.30 -17.98
CA LYS A 84 -17.03 0.01 -16.54
C LYS A 84 -15.80 0.18 -15.67
N LYS A 85 -14.61 0.30 -16.27
CA LYS A 85 -13.35 0.35 -15.52
C LYS A 85 -12.55 1.60 -15.84
N ALA A 86 -12.38 2.46 -14.85
CA ALA A 86 -11.41 3.56 -14.89
C ALA A 86 -10.03 3.03 -14.46
N ARG A 87 -8.95 3.46 -15.12
CA ARG A 87 -7.60 2.98 -14.83
C ARG A 87 -6.54 4.05 -15.08
N VAL A 88 -5.54 4.08 -14.22
CA VAL A 88 -4.27 4.76 -14.45
C VAL A 88 -3.16 3.72 -14.40
N SER A 89 -2.35 3.63 -15.45
CA SER A 89 -1.23 2.68 -15.56
C SER A 89 0.07 3.44 -15.80
N PHE A 90 1.12 2.97 -15.16
CA PHE A 90 2.48 3.48 -15.36
C PHE A 90 3.32 2.46 -16.12
N GLU A 91 4.37 2.91 -16.78
CA GLU A 91 5.23 2.09 -17.64
C GLU A 91 5.94 0.94 -16.90
N ASP A 92 6.14 1.08 -15.58
CA ASP A 92 6.77 0.06 -14.72
C ASP A 92 5.78 -0.98 -14.17
N GLY A 93 4.50 -0.92 -14.56
CA GLY A 93 3.44 -1.84 -14.16
C GLY A 93 2.69 -1.45 -12.88
N VAL A 94 3.01 -0.30 -12.27
CA VAL A 94 2.15 0.28 -11.23
C VAL A 94 0.81 0.66 -11.85
N SER A 95 -0.29 0.33 -11.19
CA SER A 95 -1.62 0.73 -11.64
C SER A 95 -2.59 0.95 -10.50
N MET A 96 -3.55 1.83 -10.74
CA MET A 96 -4.73 2.03 -9.91
C MET A 96 -5.95 1.96 -10.80
N SER A 97 -6.93 1.15 -10.43
CA SER A 97 -8.16 1.01 -11.20
C SER A 97 -9.40 0.86 -10.31
N TYR A 98 -10.53 1.34 -10.82
CA TYR A 98 -11.83 1.16 -10.22
C TYR A 98 -12.80 0.56 -11.23
N ASP A 99 -13.36 -0.60 -10.88
CA ASP A 99 -14.35 -1.32 -11.67
C ASP A 99 -15.74 -1.12 -11.05
N THR A 100 -16.62 -0.48 -11.79
CA THR A 100 -17.99 -0.21 -11.33
C THR A 100 -18.88 -1.44 -11.36
N ALA A 101 -18.58 -2.46 -12.17
CA ALA A 101 -19.36 -3.70 -12.22
C ALA A 101 -19.21 -4.51 -10.93
N GLY A 102 -17.98 -4.60 -10.42
CA GLY A 102 -17.66 -5.30 -9.17
C GLY A 102 -17.51 -4.38 -7.96
N SER A 103 -17.67 -3.05 -8.10
CA SER A 103 -17.38 -2.05 -7.07
C SER A 103 -15.99 -2.25 -6.44
N THR A 104 -15.00 -2.57 -7.27
CA THR A 104 -13.67 -2.98 -6.82
C THR A 104 -12.64 -1.90 -7.12
N LEU A 105 -11.97 -1.41 -6.08
CA LEU A 105 -10.75 -0.60 -6.20
C LEU A 105 -9.54 -1.52 -6.09
N GLU A 106 -8.67 -1.49 -7.08
CA GLU A 106 -7.43 -2.26 -7.12
C GLU A 106 -6.22 -1.31 -7.21
N ILE A 107 -5.25 -1.51 -6.33
CA ILE A 107 -3.95 -0.83 -6.37
C ILE A 107 -2.88 -1.91 -6.50
N LYS A 108 -2.09 -1.84 -7.56
CA LYS A 108 -1.01 -2.77 -7.85
C LYS A 108 0.32 -2.02 -7.95
N SER A 109 1.31 -2.50 -7.22
CA SER A 109 2.69 -2.04 -7.34
C SER A 109 3.62 -3.24 -7.39
N PRO A 110 4.50 -3.35 -8.40
CA PRO A 110 5.44 -4.47 -8.51
C PRO A 110 6.47 -4.54 -7.40
N LYS A 111 6.75 -3.42 -6.72
CA LYS A 111 7.86 -3.35 -5.78
C LYS A 111 7.43 -2.97 -4.36
N SER A 112 6.84 -1.80 -4.16
CA SER A 112 6.52 -1.33 -2.82
C SER A 112 5.34 -0.35 -2.80
N ILE A 113 4.59 -0.37 -1.70
CA ILE A 113 3.59 0.63 -1.35
C ILE A 113 3.96 1.16 0.04
N ASN A 114 4.22 2.47 0.15
CA ASN A 114 4.51 3.13 1.40
C ASN A 114 3.35 4.06 1.78
N ILE A 115 2.81 3.88 2.98
CA ILE A 115 1.72 4.71 3.51
C ILE A 115 2.23 5.35 4.79
N THR A 116 2.26 6.68 4.83
CA THR A 116 2.63 7.48 6.01
C THR A 116 1.49 8.41 6.35
N CYS A 117 0.94 8.26 7.53
CA CYS A 117 -0.16 9.09 8.02
C CYS A 117 -0.17 9.11 9.55
N GLU A 118 -0.86 10.07 10.13
CA GLU A 118 -1.09 10.13 11.56
C GLU A 118 -2.04 9.01 12.02
N ASN A 119 -3.12 8.78 11.30
CA ASN A 119 -4.13 7.78 11.62
C ASN A 119 -4.49 6.95 10.39
N ALA A 120 -4.42 5.63 10.50
CA ALA A 120 -4.90 4.69 9.49
C ALA A 120 -6.06 3.85 10.07
N ASN A 121 -7.25 3.94 9.49
CA ASN A 121 -8.43 3.20 9.92
C ASN A 121 -8.86 2.23 8.82
N LEU A 122 -8.88 0.94 9.13
CA LEU A 122 -9.39 -0.10 8.25
C LEU A 122 -10.64 -0.73 8.86
N LYS A 123 -11.78 -0.58 8.17
CA LYS A 123 -13.04 -1.22 8.54
C LYS A 123 -13.50 -2.10 7.39
N ALA A 124 -13.51 -3.41 7.59
CA ALA A 124 -13.90 -4.38 6.59
C ALA A 124 -14.62 -5.58 7.24
N LYS A 125 -15.41 -6.30 6.46
CA LYS A 125 -15.97 -7.59 6.89
C LYS A 125 -14.88 -8.65 7.02
N ASN A 126 -13.94 -8.67 6.07
CA ASN A 126 -12.80 -9.59 6.06
C ASN A 126 -11.52 -8.82 5.72
N VAL A 127 -10.44 -9.12 6.42
CA VAL A 127 -9.10 -8.62 6.14
C VAL A 127 -8.17 -9.81 5.99
N ASN A 128 -7.51 -9.94 4.84
CA ASN A 128 -6.51 -10.96 4.57
C ASN A 128 -5.13 -10.30 4.37
N VAL A 129 -4.15 -10.74 5.13
CA VAL A 129 -2.75 -10.32 4.98
C VAL A 129 -1.92 -11.54 4.65
N THR A 130 -1.30 -11.58 3.47
CA THR A 130 -0.39 -12.63 3.03
C THR A 130 0.97 -12.03 2.78
N ALA A 131 1.97 -12.47 3.53
CA ALA A 131 3.34 -12.01 3.41
C ALA A 131 4.31 -13.08 3.87
N GLN A 132 5.57 -13.02 3.42
CA GLN A 132 6.63 -13.87 3.98
C GLN A 132 6.99 -13.43 5.41
N ASN A 133 6.99 -12.13 5.67
CA ASN A 133 7.22 -11.56 6.99
C ASN A 133 6.21 -10.47 7.27
N THR A 134 5.60 -10.47 8.44
CA THR A 134 4.74 -9.41 8.92
C THR A 134 5.29 -8.89 10.25
N THR A 135 5.58 -7.60 10.33
CA THR A 135 6.03 -6.94 11.56
C THR A 135 5.00 -5.91 11.99
N VAL A 136 4.50 -6.04 13.21
CA VAL A 136 3.67 -5.02 13.87
C VAL A 136 4.46 -4.50 15.07
N LYS A 137 4.82 -3.21 15.03
CA LYS A 137 5.53 -2.54 16.12
C LYS A 137 4.62 -1.49 16.74
N SER A 138 4.23 -1.70 17.97
CA SER A 138 3.39 -0.79 18.76
C SER A 138 3.67 -0.99 20.24
N PRO A 139 3.59 0.06 21.08
CA PRO A 139 3.63 -0.11 22.54
C PRO A 139 2.51 -0.99 23.07
N GLN A 140 1.38 -1.04 22.38
CA GLN A 140 0.23 -1.87 22.74
C GLN A 140 -0.43 -2.44 21.49
N ILE A 141 -0.69 -3.74 21.49
CA ILE A 141 -1.46 -4.45 20.45
C ILE A 141 -2.63 -5.15 21.14
N SER A 142 -3.86 -4.82 20.72
CA SER A 142 -5.08 -5.45 21.23
C SER A 142 -5.71 -6.31 20.14
N LEU A 143 -5.88 -7.62 20.44
CA LEU A 143 -6.59 -8.57 19.57
C LEU A 143 -7.87 -8.98 20.30
N LEU A 144 -9.02 -8.54 19.80
CA LEU A 144 -10.33 -8.80 20.40
C LEU A 144 -11.05 -9.88 19.59
N GLY A 145 -11.30 -11.02 20.22
CA GLY A 145 -11.94 -12.18 19.60
C GLY A 145 -11.09 -13.45 19.69
N ASN A 146 -11.51 -14.49 18.99
CA ASN A 146 -10.78 -15.74 18.96
C ASN A 146 -9.53 -15.62 18.09
N THR A 147 -8.38 -16.01 18.63
CA THR A 147 -7.11 -15.97 17.91
C THR A 147 -6.58 -17.38 17.73
N LEU A 148 -6.32 -17.80 16.49
CA LEU A 148 -5.63 -19.05 16.17
C LEU A 148 -4.18 -18.74 15.75
N ILE A 149 -3.22 -19.34 16.45
CA ILE A 149 -1.80 -19.24 16.11
C ILE A 149 -1.30 -20.62 15.71
N GLN A 150 -0.84 -20.75 14.47
CA GLN A 150 -0.18 -21.96 13.98
C GLN A 150 1.31 -21.69 13.92
N GLY A 151 2.05 -22.26 14.85
CA GLY A 151 3.48 -22.04 15.01
C GLY A 151 3.85 -21.86 16.48
N SER A 152 4.90 -21.10 16.75
CA SER A 152 5.41 -20.84 18.09
C SER A 152 5.08 -19.44 18.57
N ILE A 153 4.86 -19.28 19.87
CA ILE A 153 4.81 -17.97 20.52
C ILE A 153 6.12 -17.81 21.31
N ASN A 154 6.86 -16.76 21.01
CA ASN A 154 8.04 -16.36 21.77
C ASN A 154 7.78 -14.99 22.39
N THR A 155 8.01 -14.84 23.69
CA THR A 155 7.85 -13.58 24.40
C THR A 155 9.20 -13.09 24.90
N ALA A 156 9.50 -11.81 24.62
CA ALA A 156 10.66 -11.10 25.13
C ALA A 156 10.23 -9.76 25.70
N GLY A 157 10.98 -9.20 26.64
CA GLY A 157 10.76 -7.84 27.14
C GLY A 157 11.00 -6.79 26.03
N SER A 158 10.46 -5.61 26.22
CA SER A 158 10.57 -4.49 25.27
C SER A 158 12.03 -4.03 25.05
N ASP A 159 12.91 -4.35 25.97
CA ASP A 159 14.36 -4.10 25.98
C ASP A 159 15.18 -5.27 25.46
N GLY A 160 14.51 -6.35 25.00
CA GLY A 160 15.14 -7.61 24.58
C GLY A 160 15.47 -8.56 25.74
N GLY A 161 15.15 -8.20 26.98
CA GLY A 161 15.26 -9.06 28.16
C GLY A 161 14.11 -10.07 28.27
N SER A 162 13.89 -10.57 29.50
CA SER A 162 12.81 -11.54 29.77
C SER A 162 11.43 -10.89 29.61
N GLY A 163 10.57 -11.52 28.82
CA GLY A 163 9.15 -11.18 28.72
C GLY A 163 8.30 -11.99 29.69
N SER A 164 7.08 -11.54 29.96
CA SER A 164 6.06 -12.32 30.68
C SER A 164 4.94 -12.72 29.74
N PHE A 165 4.34 -13.87 30.03
CA PHE A 165 3.12 -14.33 29.37
C PHE A 165 2.07 -14.59 30.43
N GLU A 166 1.08 -13.72 30.56
CA GLU A 166 0.01 -13.81 31.53
C GLU A 166 -1.27 -14.29 30.86
N ILE A 167 -1.93 -15.29 31.46
CA ILE A 167 -3.24 -15.78 31.03
C ILE A 167 -4.20 -15.66 32.19
N ASN A 168 -5.22 -14.83 32.04
CA ASN A 168 -6.31 -14.71 32.99
C ASN A 168 -7.48 -15.59 32.50
N GLY A 169 -7.43 -16.88 32.86
CA GLY A 169 -8.39 -17.89 32.44
C GLY A 169 -7.79 -19.30 32.46
N ASP A 170 -8.53 -20.27 31.95
CA ASP A 170 -8.09 -21.65 31.90
C ASP A 170 -7.09 -21.92 30.78
N VAL A 171 -6.09 -22.73 31.05
CA VAL A 171 -5.10 -23.20 30.07
C VAL A 171 -5.21 -24.71 29.90
N ARG A 172 -5.46 -25.18 28.67
CA ARG A 172 -5.39 -26.58 28.33
C ARG A 172 -4.16 -26.86 27.46
N ILE A 173 -3.27 -27.71 27.94
CA ILE A 173 -2.07 -28.14 27.21
C ILE A 173 -2.21 -29.64 26.93
N THR A 174 -2.15 -30.05 25.66
CA THR A 174 -2.24 -31.45 25.24
C THR A 174 -0.87 -32.11 25.08
N GLY A 175 0.21 -31.32 25.18
CA GLY A 175 1.59 -31.77 25.15
C GLY A 175 2.24 -31.69 26.52
N SER A 176 3.58 -31.67 26.55
CA SER A 176 4.39 -31.55 27.75
C SER A 176 4.62 -30.10 28.14
N ILE A 177 4.79 -29.85 29.45
CA ILE A 177 5.30 -28.58 29.99
C ILE A 177 6.72 -28.80 30.45
N THR A 178 7.65 -27.97 29.98
CA THR A 178 9.04 -27.93 30.45
C THR A 178 9.33 -26.56 31.01
N THR A 179 9.76 -26.48 32.26
CA THR A 179 10.18 -25.23 32.90
C THR A 179 11.69 -25.26 33.13
N GLY A 180 12.38 -24.16 32.81
CA GLY A 180 13.82 -23.98 33.11
C GLY A 180 14.08 -23.45 34.52
N GLY A 181 13.03 -23.15 35.29
CA GLY A 181 13.03 -22.65 36.66
C GLY A 181 11.94 -23.31 37.50
N ASP A 182 11.59 -22.68 38.60
CA ASP A 182 10.54 -23.16 39.50
C ASP A 182 9.14 -23.07 38.88
N ALA A 183 8.28 -24.03 39.24
CA ALA A 183 6.85 -24.00 38.97
C ALA A 183 6.09 -23.77 40.29
N ASN A 184 5.39 -22.66 40.41
CA ASN A 184 4.62 -22.33 41.61
C ASN A 184 3.11 -22.48 41.30
N PHE A 185 2.47 -23.37 42.06
CA PHE A 185 1.02 -23.63 41.93
C PHE A 185 0.30 -23.21 43.20
N GLY A 186 -0.64 -22.23 43.08
CA GLY A 186 -1.44 -21.74 44.20
C GLY A 186 -2.58 -22.69 44.62
N GLY A 187 -2.81 -23.77 43.89
CA GLY A 187 -3.84 -24.77 44.09
C GLY A 187 -3.29 -26.19 44.06
N ASN A 188 -4.21 -27.16 44.04
CA ASN A 188 -3.85 -28.57 44.02
C ASN A 188 -3.24 -28.96 42.67
N VAL A 189 -2.20 -29.75 42.70
CA VAL A 189 -1.62 -30.42 41.54
C VAL A 189 -1.96 -31.92 41.63
N SER A 190 -2.70 -32.41 40.62
CA SER A 190 -3.07 -33.83 40.57
C SER A 190 -2.59 -34.50 39.28
N ASP A 191 -2.32 -35.77 39.30
CA ASP A 191 -2.09 -36.64 38.15
C ASP A 191 -3.13 -37.77 38.13
N GLY A 192 -3.02 -38.69 37.15
CA GLY A 192 -3.91 -39.86 37.07
C GLY A 192 -3.83 -40.83 38.26
N ARG A 193 -2.91 -40.62 39.20
CA ARG A 193 -2.70 -41.42 40.39
C ARG A 193 -3.13 -40.71 41.68
N GLY A 194 -3.50 -39.42 41.62
CA GLY A 194 -3.98 -38.65 42.76
C GLY A 194 -3.41 -37.23 42.83
N ASP A 195 -3.57 -36.62 44.01
CA ASP A 195 -3.09 -35.27 44.31
C ASP A 195 -1.58 -35.31 44.65
N LEU A 196 -0.78 -34.58 43.89
CA LEU A 196 0.67 -34.46 44.09
C LEU A 196 1.02 -33.58 45.29
N THR A 197 0.09 -32.78 45.82
CA THR A 197 0.32 -31.91 46.97
C THR A 197 0.62 -32.74 48.23
N ASN A 198 0.02 -33.92 48.36
CA ASN A 198 0.24 -34.87 49.46
C ASN A 198 1.03 -36.11 49.06
N HIS A 199 1.77 -36.04 47.96
CA HIS A 199 2.52 -37.16 47.44
C HIS A 199 3.73 -37.45 48.32
N THR A 200 3.88 -38.71 48.72
CA THR A 200 5.05 -39.16 49.50
C THR A 200 6.13 -39.74 48.57
N ASN A 201 7.39 -39.44 48.82
CA ASN A 201 8.51 -40.03 48.12
C ASN A 201 8.94 -41.33 48.88
N ASN A 202 8.72 -42.50 48.27
CA ASN A 202 9.01 -43.82 48.91
C ASN A 202 8.30 -44.05 50.25
N GLY A 203 7.06 -43.50 50.42
CA GLY A 203 6.28 -43.67 51.66
C GLY A 203 6.68 -42.70 52.78
N LEU A 204 7.61 -41.80 52.54
CA LEU A 204 7.99 -40.75 53.51
C LEU A 204 7.28 -39.44 53.13
N ALA A 205 6.66 -38.76 54.13
CA ALA A 205 6.16 -37.44 53.92
C ALA A 205 7.33 -36.46 53.67
N ARG A 206 7.13 -35.49 52.78
CA ARG A 206 8.04 -34.34 52.64
C ARG A 206 7.85 -33.45 53.85
N ASP A 207 8.94 -33.16 54.57
CA ASP A 207 9.01 -32.12 55.57
C ASP A 207 8.79 -30.73 54.95
#